data_6d4c18296bcaaac9e1ddf53b54de8626
#
_entry.id   6d4c18296bcaaac9e1ddf53b54de8626
#
_cell.length_a   1.000
_cell.length_b   1.000
_cell.length_c   1.000
_cell.angle_alpha   90.00
_cell.angle_beta   90.00
_cell.angle_gamma   90.00
#
_symmetry.space_group_name_H-M   'P 1'
#
loop_
_entity.id
_entity.type
_entity.pdbx_description
1 polymer ?
#
loop_
_entity_poly.entity_id
_entity_poly.type
_entity_poly.pdbx_seq_one_letter_code
_entity_poly.pdbx_strand_id
1 'polypeptide(L)'
;YNLSHILITIPESATADEVAAAREEADSIYQQLQDGADFRELALRHSDAQTALEGGSLGWMKGDQLPTLYTDIVISLQSGEVSQPFRSASSFHIVKVNEMRSAIQRSEIDQVKVRHILVMPNEIIDDETAKQQLEDARERIANGEEFGEVAKLLSDDPGSGSLGGELGWAASGAYAPEFEAMIAQSEVGGVSEPFKTMFGWHILEVLERRVYDNTEDLKESNCILRIRNSKMEEETQLWLRRIRDEAFVDMRS
;
A
#
# COMPACT_ATOMS: atom_id res chain seq x y z
N TYR A 1 -2.90 -6.31 16.19
CA TYR A 1 -2.56 -7.49 16.96
C TYR A 1 -3.14 -7.36 18.36
N ASN A 2 -3.87 -8.38 18.81
CA ASN A 2 -4.26 -8.53 20.22
C ASN A 2 -3.23 -9.44 20.88
N LEU A 3 -2.54 -8.92 21.87
CA LEU A 3 -1.37 -9.57 22.46
C LEU A 3 -1.57 -9.89 23.94
N SER A 4 -0.92 -10.96 24.38
CA SER A 4 -0.67 -11.25 25.79
C SER A 4 0.83 -11.49 26.00
N HIS A 5 1.32 -11.22 27.21
CA HIS A 5 2.73 -11.20 27.52
C HIS A 5 2.99 -11.77 28.91
N ILE A 6 4.01 -12.61 29.03
CA ILE A 6 4.59 -13.06 30.29
C ILE A 6 5.99 -12.47 30.38
N LEU A 7 6.31 -11.88 31.51
CA LEU A 7 7.60 -11.27 31.83
C LEU A 7 8.19 -11.98 33.05
N ILE A 8 9.45 -12.41 32.95
CA ILE A 8 10.22 -12.94 34.06
C ILE A 8 11.40 -12.01 34.27
N THR A 9 11.42 -11.29 35.37
CA THR A 9 12.41 -10.27 35.67
C THR A 9 13.74 -10.88 36.12
N ILE A 10 14.84 -10.31 35.66
CA ILE A 10 16.20 -10.64 36.10
C ILE A 10 16.71 -9.45 36.89
N PRO A 11 17.08 -9.58 38.17
CA PRO A 11 17.69 -8.49 38.97
C PRO A 11 18.94 -7.95 38.27
N GLU A 12 19.20 -6.63 38.41
CA GLU A 12 20.40 -6.00 37.83
C GLU A 12 21.72 -6.61 38.36
N SER A 13 21.71 -7.11 39.60
CA SER A 13 22.85 -7.76 40.23
C SER A 13 22.81 -9.29 40.11
N ALA A 14 21.99 -9.84 39.23
CA ALA A 14 21.83 -11.29 39.13
C ALA A 14 23.13 -11.99 38.77
N THR A 15 23.40 -13.07 39.46
CA THR A 15 24.48 -14.03 39.15
C THR A 15 24.15 -14.84 37.89
N ALA A 16 25.15 -15.48 37.31
CA ALA A 16 24.94 -16.35 36.16
C ALA A 16 23.92 -17.50 36.47
N ASP A 17 23.91 -18.00 37.68
CA ASP A 17 22.99 -19.05 38.12
C ASP A 17 21.55 -18.54 38.21
N GLU A 18 21.34 -17.32 38.71
CA GLU A 18 20.01 -16.69 38.76
C GLU A 18 19.47 -16.38 37.34
N VAL A 19 20.33 -15.95 36.42
CA VAL A 19 19.95 -15.78 35.01
C VAL A 19 19.59 -17.12 34.37
N ALA A 20 20.34 -18.21 34.71
CA ALA A 20 20.04 -19.56 34.22
C ALA A 20 18.70 -20.07 34.77
N ALA A 21 18.43 -19.84 36.06
CA ALA A 21 17.15 -20.20 36.67
C ALA A 21 15.94 -19.47 36.04
N ALA A 22 16.06 -18.17 35.82
CA ALA A 22 15.02 -17.39 35.13
C ALA A 22 14.77 -17.88 33.68
N ARG A 23 15.82 -18.32 32.99
CA ARG A 23 15.69 -18.94 31.67
C ARG A 23 14.97 -20.29 31.72
N GLU A 24 15.36 -21.12 32.66
CA GLU A 24 14.71 -22.45 32.87
C GLU A 24 13.24 -22.31 33.21
N GLU A 25 12.88 -21.27 34.00
CA GLU A 25 11.48 -20.93 34.29
C GLU A 25 10.74 -20.53 33.01
N ALA A 26 11.32 -19.63 32.18
CA ALA A 26 10.73 -19.20 30.91
C ALA A 26 10.55 -20.38 29.96
N ASP A 27 11.57 -21.25 29.84
CA ASP A 27 11.52 -22.44 28.98
C ASP A 27 10.46 -23.43 29.48
N SER A 28 10.32 -23.61 30.81
CA SER A 28 9.27 -24.45 31.43
C SER A 28 7.87 -23.92 31.14
N ILE A 29 7.66 -22.60 31.26
CA ILE A 29 6.38 -21.95 30.94
C ILE A 29 6.03 -22.16 29.47
N TYR A 30 7.01 -21.95 28.58
CA TYR A 30 6.82 -22.16 27.15
C TYR A 30 6.42 -23.62 26.85
N GLN A 31 7.07 -24.59 27.48
CA GLN A 31 6.75 -25.99 27.29
C GLN A 31 5.33 -26.31 27.75
N GLN A 32 4.90 -25.79 28.91
CA GLN A 32 3.53 -25.94 29.39
C GLN A 32 2.50 -25.34 28.41
N LEU A 33 2.83 -24.19 27.78
CA LEU A 33 1.99 -23.57 26.77
C LEU A 33 1.89 -24.42 25.50
N GLN A 34 2.98 -25.08 25.09
CA GLN A 34 2.97 -26.03 23.96
C GLN A 34 2.14 -27.27 24.28
N ASP A 35 2.11 -27.70 25.55
CA ASP A 35 1.31 -28.85 26.05
C ASP A 35 -0.18 -28.46 26.24
N GLY A 36 -0.55 -27.21 25.95
CA GLY A 36 -1.94 -26.74 25.96
C GLY A 36 -2.40 -26.08 27.26
N ALA A 37 -1.46 -25.70 28.14
CA ALA A 37 -1.81 -24.94 29.33
C ALA A 37 -2.37 -23.56 28.99
N ASP A 38 -3.24 -23.01 29.84
CA ASP A 38 -3.83 -21.71 29.63
C ASP A 38 -2.82 -20.59 29.89
N PHE A 39 -2.63 -19.71 28.88
CA PHE A 39 -1.68 -18.59 28.95
C PHE A 39 -1.99 -17.64 30.09
N ARG A 40 -3.28 -17.36 30.32
CA ARG A 40 -3.73 -16.45 31.36
C ARG A 40 -3.41 -16.99 32.75
N GLU A 41 -3.60 -18.28 32.98
CA GLU A 41 -3.27 -18.91 34.27
C GLU A 41 -1.75 -18.87 34.53
N LEU A 42 -0.94 -19.13 33.52
CA LEU A 42 0.51 -19.08 33.66
C LEU A 42 1.00 -17.63 33.84
N ALA A 43 0.39 -16.66 33.15
CA ALA A 43 0.70 -15.25 33.38
C ALA A 43 0.37 -14.81 34.82
N LEU A 44 -0.78 -15.22 35.35
CA LEU A 44 -1.18 -14.94 36.75
C LEU A 44 -0.21 -15.51 37.79
N ARG A 45 0.40 -16.65 37.50
CA ARG A 45 1.28 -17.38 38.43
C ARG A 45 2.74 -16.95 38.35
N HIS A 46 3.21 -16.63 37.17
CA HIS A 46 4.64 -16.51 36.87
C HIS A 46 5.06 -15.14 36.34
N SER A 47 4.15 -14.30 35.87
CA SER A 47 4.54 -13.05 35.24
C SER A 47 4.76 -11.94 36.25
N ASP A 48 5.93 -11.30 36.16
CA ASP A 48 6.25 -10.06 36.89
C ASP A 48 5.72 -8.79 36.21
N ALA A 49 5.03 -8.92 35.08
CA ALA A 49 4.47 -7.80 34.37
C ALA A 49 3.32 -7.14 35.16
N GLN A 50 3.14 -5.84 35.01
CA GLN A 50 2.00 -5.12 35.59
C GLN A 50 0.64 -5.68 35.15
N THR A 51 0.60 -6.27 33.94
CA THR A 51 -0.58 -6.92 33.38
C THR A 51 -0.78 -8.36 33.81
N ALA A 52 0.06 -8.90 34.71
CA ALA A 52 -0.02 -10.27 35.18
C ALA A 52 -1.42 -10.62 35.74
N LEU A 53 -2.01 -9.72 36.57
CA LEU A 53 -3.34 -9.89 37.15
C LEU A 53 -4.48 -9.89 36.10
N GLU A 54 -4.23 -9.32 34.94
CA GLU A 54 -5.14 -9.34 33.79
C GLU A 54 -4.85 -10.51 32.84
N GLY A 55 -4.04 -11.49 33.30
CA GLY A 55 -3.62 -12.64 32.50
C GLY A 55 -2.62 -12.28 31.41
N GLY A 56 -1.80 -11.24 31.65
CA GLY A 56 -0.79 -10.76 30.72
C GLY A 56 -1.32 -9.96 29.54
N SER A 57 -2.61 -9.59 29.51
CA SER A 57 -3.22 -8.94 28.35
C SER A 57 -2.63 -7.55 28.11
N LEU A 58 -2.18 -7.31 26.87
CA LEU A 58 -1.75 -6.01 26.36
C LEU A 58 -2.84 -5.31 25.52
N GLY A 59 -3.92 -6.04 25.21
CA GLY A 59 -5.00 -5.55 24.37
C GLY A 59 -4.62 -5.42 22.88
N TRP A 60 -5.35 -4.56 22.17
CA TRP A 60 -5.14 -4.30 20.75
C TRP A 60 -4.07 -3.24 20.51
N MET A 61 -3.05 -3.61 19.73
CA MET A 61 -1.96 -2.73 19.32
C MET A 61 -1.85 -2.73 17.78
N LYS A 62 -1.57 -1.57 17.20
CA LYS A 62 -1.21 -1.49 15.78
C LYS A 62 0.22 -1.98 15.57
N GLY A 63 0.54 -2.46 14.36
CA GLY A 63 1.88 -2.94 14.03
C GLY A 63 2.99 -1.90 14.26
N ASP A 64 2.68 -0.61 14.03
CA ASP A 64 3.58 0.52 14.26
C ASP A 64 3.69 0.95 15.74
N GLN A 65 2.86 0.41 16.60
CA GLN A 65 2.86 0.65 18.05
C GLN A 65 3.48 -0.51 18.83
N LEU A 66 3.90 -1.58 18.14
CA LEU A 66 4.58 -2.70 18.77
C LEU A 66 5.94 -2.24 19.31
N PRO A 67 6.29 -2.59 20.58
CA PRO A 67 7.64 -2.36 21.08
C PRO A 67 8.67 -3.06 20.19
N THR A 68 9.74 -2.33 19.85
CA THR A 68 10.82 -2.79 18.96
C THR A 68 11.39 -4.14 19.39
N LEU A 69 11.42 -4.41 20.70
CA LEU A 69 11.95 -5.64 21.29
C LEU A 69 11.30 -6.92 20.73
N TYR A 70 10.01 -6.88 20.41
CA TYR A 70 9.29 -8.07 19.94
C TYR A 70 8.49 -7.86 18.65
N THR A 71 8.73 -6.75 17.96
CA THR A 71 8.06 -6.47 16.68
C THR A 71 8.28 -7.59 15.67
N ASP A 72 9.54 -7.99 15.44
CA ASP A 72 9.88 -9.04 14.45
C ASP A 72 9.31 -10.40 14.86
N ILE A 73 9.27 -10.67 16.16
CA ILE A 73 8.72 -11.92 16.70
C ILE A 73 7.20 -11.95 16.48
N VAL A 74 6.49 -10.88 16.88
CA VAL A 74 5.02 -10.80 16.73
C VAL A 74 4.58 -10.88 15.26
N ILE A 75 5.33 -10.27 14.34
CA ILE A 75 5.02 -10.29 12.91
C ILE A 75 5.17 -11.71 12.32
N SER A 76 6.07 -12.52 12.87
CA SER A 76 6.28 -13.91 12.41
C SER A 76 5.27 -14.92 12.95
N LEU A 77 4.50 -14.57 13.99
CA LEU A 77 3.52 -15.45 14.63
C LEU A 77 2.14 -15.35 13.97
N GLN A 78 1.41 -16.46 14.03
CA GLN A 78 0.00 -16.53 13.63
C GLN A 78 -0.93 -16.31 14.82
N SER A 79 -2.24 -16.08 14.55
CA SER A 79 -3.26 -16.03 15.62
C SER A 79 -3.29 -17.32 16.41
N GLY A 80 -3.19 -17.22 17.73
CA GLY A 80 -3.13 -18.34 18.68
C GLY A 80 -1.71 -18.78 19.02
N GLU A 81 -0.70 -18.39 18.26
CA GLU A 81 0.68 -18.82 18.49
C GLU A 81 1.37 -18.07 19.62
N VAL A 82 2.32 -18.77 20.24
CA VAL A 82 3.15 -18.28 21.34
C VAL A 82 4.61 -18.26 20.90
N SER A 83 5.33 -17.18 21.21
CA SER A 83 6.75 -17.06 20.92
C SER A 83 7.57 -18.01 21.77
N GLN A 84 8.73 -18.41 21.27
CA GLN A 84 9.78 -18.93 22.16
C GLN A 84 10.18 -17.84 23.18
N PRO A 85 10.71 -18.24 24.37
CA PRO A 85 11.27 -17.28 25.29
C PRO A 85 12.43 -16.50 24.67
N PHE A 86 12.38 -15.19 24.79
CA PHE A 86 13.47 -14.33 24.31
C PHE A 86 13.90 -13.35 25.41
N ARG A 87 15.15 -12.92 25.34
CA ARG A 87 15.79 -12.12 26.41
C ARG A 87 15.85 -10.64 26.03
N SER A 88 15.53 -9.79 27.00
CA SER A 88 15.96 -8.38 27.04
C SER A 88 17.14 -8.19 28.00
N ALA A 89 17.52 -6.93 28.25
CA ALA A 89 18.60 -6.64 29.18
C ALA A 89 18.31 -7.15 30.63
N SER A 90 17.04 -7.05 31.07
CA SER A 90 16.62 -7.29 32.46
C SER A 90 15.51 -8.34 32.61
N SER A 91 15.16 -9.08 31.58
CA SER A 91 14.01 -9.99 31.63
C SER A 91 14.02 -11.03 30.54
N PHE A 92 13.30 -12.15 30.77
CA PHE A 92 12.81 -13.03 29.71
C PHE A 92 11.35 -12.70 29.39
N HIS A 93 10.97 -12.88 28.15
CA HIS A 93 9.66 -12.53 27.62
C HIS A 93 9.07 -13.72 26.84
N ILE A 94 7.78 -13.93 26.99
CA ILE A 94 6.98 -14.83 26.15
C ILE A 94 5.76 -14.03 25.69
N VAL A 95 5.52 -13.97 24.39
CA VAL A 95 4.39 -13.23 23.80
C VAL A 95 3.47 -14.19 23.08
N LYS A 96 2.16 -13.99 23.25
CA LYS A 96 1.12 -14.68 22.50
C LYS A 96 0.36 -13.71 21.61
N VAL A 97 0.16 -14.07 20.36
CA VAL A 97 -0.77 -13.39 19.46
C VAL A 97 -2.15 -14.03 19.65
N ASN A 98 -3.04 -13.38 20.41
CA ASN A 98 -4.39 -13.89 20.62
C ASN A 98 -5.22 -13.83 19.34
N GLU A 99 -5.16 -12.68 18.64
CA GLU A 99 -5.90 -12.42 17.42
C GLU A 99 -5.16 -11.41 16.56
N MET A 100 -5.24 -11.58 15.25
CA MET A 100 -4.79 -10.58 14.28
C MET A 100 -5.99 -10.06 13.51
N ARG A 101 -6.06 -8.75 13.33
CA ARG A 101 -7.00 -8.09 12.42
C ARG A 101 -6.22 -7.33 11.38
N SER A 102 -6.48 -7.64 10.14
CA SER A 102 -6.01 -6.78 9.06
C SER A 102 -6.85 -5.50 9.06
N ALA A 103 -6.20 -4.35 9.21
CA ALA A 103 -6.85 -3.06 8.97
C ALA A 103 -7.10 -2.81 7.47
N ILE A 104 -6.86 -3.81 6.64
CA ILE A 104 -7.00 -3.67 5.20
C ILE A 104 -8.47 -3.77 4.86
N GLN A 105 -9.06 -2.61 4.71
CA GLN A 105 -10.35 -2.47 4.08
C GLN A 105 -10.18 -2.90 2.62
N ARG A 106 -11.00 -3.85 2.17
CA ARG A 106 -11.06 -4.23 0.77
C ARG A 106 -11.34 -2.99 -0.05
N SER A 107 -10.53 -2.74 -1.04
CA SER A 107 -10.69 -1.59 -1.92
C SER A 107 -10.98 -2.07 -3.32
N GLU A 108 -12.16 -1.72 -3.80
CA GLU A 108 -12.61 -2.00 -5.15
C GLU A 108 -12.72 -0.67 -5.90
N ILE A 109 -12.20 -0.63 -7.11
CA ILE A 109 -12.28 0.53 -8.00
C ILE A 109 -12.87 0.13 -9.35
N ASP A 110 -13.69 1.01 -9.91
CA ASP A 110 -14.14 0.87 -11.29
C ASP A 110 -12.99 1.21 -12.23
N GLN A 111 -12.72 0.31 -13.17
CA GLN A 111 -11.75 0.50 -14.23
C GLN A 111 -12.41 0.37 -15.58
N VAL A 112 -11.91 1.13 -16.53
CA VAL A 112 -12.31 1.10 -17.92
C VAL A 112 -11.08 0.87 -18.81
N LYS A 113 -11.24 0.05 -19.82
CA LYS A 113 -10.25 -0.11 -20.89
C LYS A 113 -10.79 0.61 -22.13
N VAL A 114 -10.01 1.55 -22.64
CA VAL A 114 -10.39 2.39 -23.77
C VAL A 114 -9.29 2.44 -24.81
N ARG A 115 -9.68 2.76 -26.05
CA ARG A 115 -8.79 3.21 -27.11
C ARG A 115 -9.29 4.51 -27.69
N HIS A 116 -8.41 5.31 -28.25
CA HIS A 116 -8.75 6.62 -28.80
C HIS A 116 -7.94 6.98 -30.04
N ILE A 117 -8.44 7.96 -30.77
CA ILE A 117 -7.73 8.66 -31.84
C ILE A 117 -7.72 10.12 -31.47
N LEU A 118 -6.54 10.73 -31.47
CA LEU A 118 -6.32 12.15 -31.22
C LEU A 118 -5.89 12.83 -32.53
N VAL A 119 -6.53 13.94 -32.86
CA VAL A 119 -6.06 14.86 -33.91
C VAL A 119 -5.78 16.23 -33.27
N MET A 120 -4.53 16.68 -33.35
CA MET A 120 -4.10 17.95 -32.78
C MET A 120 -4.19 19.07 -33.83
N PRO A 121 -5.04 20.08 -33.61
CA PRO A 121 -5.03 21.30 -34.47
C PRO A 121 -3.64 21.95 -34.49
N ASN A 122 -3.23 22.41 -35.67
CA ASN A 122 -1.96 23.08 -35.92
C ASN A 122 -2.10 24.16 -37.01
N GLU A 123 -1.01 24.70 -37.52
CA GLU A 123 -1.04 25.75 -38.54
C GLU A 123 -1.66 25.30 -39.87
N ILE A 124 -1.71 24.00 -40.14
CA ILE A 124 -2.24 23.40 -41.38
C ILE A 124 -3.64 22.82 -41.18
N ILE A 125 -3.88 22.22 -40.01
CA ILE A 125 -5.13 21.55 -39.63
C ILE A 125 -5.81 22.42 -38.58
N ASP A 126 -6.86 23.15 -38.98
CA ASP A 126 -7.66 23.91 -38.04
C ASP A 126 -8.65 22.99 -37.25
N ASP A 127 -9.32 23.58 -36.28
CA ASP A 127 -10.27 22.86 -35.41
C ASP A 127 -11.39 22.13 -36.19
N GLU A 128 -11.91 22.78 -37.25
CA GLU A 128 -12.99 22.22 -38.06
C GLU A 128 -12.48 21.03 -38.88
N THR A 129 -11.31 21.19 -39.49
CA THR A 129 -10.66 20.13 -40.26
C THR A 129 -10.32 18.94 -39.36
N ALA A 130 -9.79 19.17 -38.13
CA ALA A 130 -9.49 18.12 -37.17
C ALA A 130 -10.75 17.34 -36.78
N LYS A 131 -11.84 18.03 -36.50
CA LYS A 131 -13.14 17.41 -36.19
C LYS A 131 -13.65 16.60 -37.38
N GLN A 132 -13.61 17.14 -38.59
CA GLN A 132 -14.06 16.45 -39.81
C GLN A 132 -13.25 15.17 -40.07
N GLN A 133 -11.94 15.19 -39.86
CA GLN A 133 -11.10 13.98 -39.99
C GLN A 133 -11.54 12.88 -39.04
N LEU A 134 -11.96 13.21 -37.82
CA LEU A 134 -12.46 12.25 -36.87
C LEU A 134 -13.88 11.74 -37.19
N GLU A 135 -14.74 12.60 -37.77
CA GLU A 135 -16.04 12.18 -38.29
C GLU A 135 -15.86 11.16 -39.45
N ASP A 136 -14.94 11.45 -40.37
CA ASP A 136 -14.60 10.54 -41.49
C ASP A 136 -13.99 9.23 -40.94
N ALA A 137 -13.10 9.30 -39.94
CA ALA A 137 -12.53 8.12 -39.28
C ALA A 137 -13.61 7.25 -38.61
N ARG A 138 -14.55 7.88 -37.94
CA ARG A 138 -15.69 7.19 -37.32
C ARG A 138 -16.56 6.50 -38.35
N GLU A 139 -16.84 7.16 -39.49
CA GLU A 139 -17.59 6.55 -40.60
C GLU A 139 -16.87 5.36 -41.20
N ARG A 140 -15.54 5.42 -41.40
CA ARG A 140 -14.71 4.30 -41.86
C ARG A 140 -14.81 3.12 -40.89
N ILE A 141 -14.72 3.36 -39.58
CA ILE A 141 -14.85 2.33 -38.57
C ILE A 141 -16.25 1.73 -38.56
N ALA A 142 -17.29 2.54 -38.68
CA ALA A 142 -18.68 2.08 -38.77
C ALA A 142 -18.90 1.22 -40.02
N ASN A 143 -18.17 1.43 -41.12
CA ASN A 143 -18.18 0.63 -42.34
C ASN A 143 -17.29 -0.62 -42.25
N GLY A 144 -16.69 -0.91 -41.08
CA GLY A 144 -15.98 -2.18 -40.81
C GLY A 144 -14.47 -2.10 -40.89
N GLU A 145 -13.88 -0.91 -41.00
CA GLU A 145 -12.43 -0.74 -40.86
C GLU A 145 -12.02 -0.88 -39.37
N GLU A 146 -10.91 -1.56 -39.10
CA GLU A 146 -10.44 -1.77 -37.77
C GLU A 146 -9.99 -0.43 -37.10
N PHE A 147 -10.54 -0.13 -35.92
CA PHE A 147 -10.23 1.09 -35.16
C PHE A 147 -8.72 1.27 -34.97
N GLY A 148 -8.01 0.19 -34.62
CA GLY A 148 -6.58 0.24 -34.38
C GLY A 148 -5.77 0.60 -35.63
N GLU A 149 -6.19 0.17 -36.81
CA GLU A 149 -5.52 0.54 -38.07
C GLU A 149 -5.78 2.00 -38.44
N VAL A 150 -7.01 2.50 -38.23
CA VAL A 150 -7.33 3.91 -38.40
C VAL A 150 -6.53 4.76 -37.41
N ALA A 151 -6.41 4.33 -36.16
CA ALA A 151 -5.63 5.02 -35.12
C ALA A 151 -4.13 5.12 -35.51
N LYS A 152 -3.52 4.04 -36.00
CA LYS A 152 -2.13 4.05 -36.46
C LYS A 152 -1.86 5.03 -37.59
N LEU A 153 -2.86 5.27 -38.43
CA LEU A 153 -2.74 6.17 -39.58
C LEU A 153 -3.02 7.64 -39.25
N LEU A 154 -3.92 7.89 -38.31
CA LEU A 154 -4.49 9.22 -38.10
C LEU A 154 -4.12 9.83 -36.73
N SER A 155 -3.85 8.99 -35.72
CA SER A 155 -3.67 9.52 -34.35
C SER A 155 -2.35 10.23 -34.17
N ASP A 156 -2.42 11.46 -33.67
CA ASP A 156 -1.29 12.28 -33.26
C ASP A 156 -0.81 11.96 -31.85
N ASP A 157 -1.46 10.99 -31.14
CA ASP A 157 -1.01 10.60 -29.80
C ASP A 157 0.29 9.80 -29.86
N PRO A 158 1.42 10.35 -29.35
CA PRO A 158 2.70 9.66 -29.41
C PRO A 158 2.77 8.42 -28.53
N GLY A 159 1.90 8.34 -27.53
CA GLY A 159 1.87 7.23 -26.57
C GLY A 159 1.12 6.00 -27.07
N SER A 160 -0.02 6.20 -27.70
CA SER A 160 -0.93 5.12 -28.07
C SER A 160 -1.19 4.98 -29.58
N GLY A 161 -0.95 6.03 -30.38
CA GLY A 161 -1.27 6.03 -31.81
C GLY A 161 -0.71 4.83 -32.57
N SER A 162 0.59 4.55 -32.40
CA SER A 162 1.27 3.40 -33.04
C SER A 162 0.81 2.03 -32.49
N LEU A 163 0.17 2.02 -31.33
CA LEU A 163 -0.39 0.84 -30.67
C LEU A 163 -1.89 0.66 -30.95
N GLY A 164 -2.43 1.37 -31.97
CA GLY A 164 -3.85 1.30 -32.30
C GLY A 164 -4.75 2.10 -31.37
N GLY A 165 -4.19 3.09 -30.68
CA GLY A 165 -4.91 3.99 -29.77
C GLY A 165 -5.20 3.41 -28.39
N GLU A 166 -4.70 2.20 -28.04
CA GLU A 166 -4.98 1.56 -26.75
C GLU A 166 -4.34 2.31 -25.58
N LEU A 167 -5.15 2.64 -24.58
CA LEU A 167 -4.71 3.31 -23.34
C LEU A 167 -4.61 2.34 -22.13
N GLY A 168 -5.02 1.08 -22.33
CA GLY A 168 -5.03 0.08 -21.26
C GLY A 168 -6.15 0.29 -20.24
N TRP A 169 -5.98 -0.29 -19.04
CA TRP A 169 -6.91 -0.14 -17.93
C TRP A 169 -6.61 1.12 -17.13
N ALA A 170 -7.64 1.90 -16.91
CA ALA A 170 -7.54 3.11 -16.08
C ALA A 170 -8.71 3.19 -15.09
N ALA A 171 -8.43 3.74 -13.91
CA ALA A 171 -9.47 4.08 -12.94
C ALA A 171 -10.12 5.42 -13.28
N SER A 172 -11.30 5.68 -12.74
CA SER A 172 -11.97 6.98 -12.83
C SER A 172 -11.06 8.10 -12.33
N GLY A 173 -10.99 9.20 -13.06
CA GLY A 173 -10.15 10.36 -12.77
C GLY A 173 -8.74 10.31 -13.36
N ALA A 174 -8.42 9.29 -14.16
CA ALA A 174 -7.13 9.17 -14.83
C ALA A 174 -6.98 10.10 -16.05
N TYR A 175 -8.10 10.50 -16.64
CA TYR A 175 -8.15 11.28 -17.88
C TYR A 175 -8.66 12.73 -17.64
N ALA A 176 -8.54 13.56 -18.67
CA ALA A 176 -9.12 14.89 -18.65
C ALA A 176 -10.65 14.85 -18.43
N PRO A 177 -11.25 15.87 -17.78
CA PRO A 177 -12.68 15.83 -17.44
C PRO A 177 -13.61 15.59 -18.63
N GLU A 178 -13.31 16.17 -19.78
CA GLU A 178 -14.09 16.00 -21.00
C GLU A 178 -14.01 14.57 -21.53
N PHE A 179 -12.83 13.95 -21.40
CA PHE A 179 -12.58 12.58 -21.80
C PHE A 179 -13.34 11.59 -20.87
N GLU A 180 -13.29 11.84 -19.56
CA GLU A 180 -14.04 11.07 -18.55
C GLU A 180 -15.56 11.16 -18.80
N ALA A 181 -16.06 12.36 -19.10
CA ALA A 181 -17.48 12.58 -19.40
C ALA A 181 -17.91 11.78 -20.63
N MET A 182 -17.06 11.71 -21.66
CA MET A 182 -17.35 10.92 -22.85
C MET A 182 -17.30 9.42 -22.57
N ILE A 183 -16.32 8.94 -21.78
CA ILE A 183 -16.30 7.54 -21.33
C ILE A 183 -17.60 7.18 -20.59
N ALA A 184 -18.07 8.06 -19.70
CA ALA A 184 -19.28 7.78 -18.91
C ALA A 184 -20.54 7.65 -19.77
N GLN A 185 -20.62 8.35 -20.91
CA GLN A 185 -21.75 8.35 -21.84
C GLN A 185 -21.67 7.24 -22.90
N SER A 186 -20.47 6.67 -23.11
CA SER A 186 -20.24 5.68 -24.17
C SER A 186 -20.60 4.27 -23.70
N GLU A 187 -21.23 3.50 -24.56
CA GLU A 187 -21.44 2.07 -24.36
C GLU A 187 -20.20 1.26 -24.76
N VAL A 188 -20.05 0.06 -24.20
CA VAL A 188 -18.97 -0.85 -24.57
C VAL A 188 -19.10 -1.29 -26.02
N GLY A 189 -18.02 -1.13 -26.80
CA GLY A 189 -17.98 -1.43 -28.23
C GLY A 189 -18.48 -0.30 -29.11
N GLY A 190 -18.94 0.82 -28.54
CA GLY A 190 -19.39 1.98 -29.29
C GLY A 190 -18.28 3.03 -29.48
N VAL A 191 -18.18 3.58 -30.69
CA VAL A 191 -17.29 4.72 -31.00
C VAL A 191 -18.01 6.04 -30.73
N SER A 192 -17.39 6.90 -29.93
CA SER A 192 -17.97 8.20 -29.55
C SER A 192 -18.09 9.17 -30.71
N GLU A 193 -18.93 10.18 -30.55
CA GLU A 193 -18.83 11.41 -31.36
C GLU A 193 -17.49 12.10 -31.11
N PRO A 194 -16.98 12.90 -32.10
CA PRO A 194 -15.83 13.74 -31.88
C PRO A 194 -16.06 14.75 -30.76
N PHE A 195 -15.10 14.82 -29.81
CA PHE A 195 -15.13 15.78 -28.70
C PHE A 195 -13.76 16.41 -28.50
N LYS A 196 -13.74 17.59 -27.89
CA LYS A 196 -12.53 18.39 -27.72
C LYS A 196 -12.04 18.34 -26.27
N THR A 197 -10.73 18.22 -26.11
CA THR A 197 -10.02 18.44 -24.84
C THR A 197 -8.95 19.51 -25.03
N MET A 198 -8.18 19.77 -23.98
CA MET A 198 -7.03 20.68 -24.08
C MET A 198 -5.92 20.18 -25.04
N PHE A 199 -5.90 18.88 -25.36
CA PHE A 199 -4.91 18.28 -26.24
C PHE A 199 -5.30 18.30 -27.72
N GLY A 200 -6.57 18.43 -28.03
CA GLY A 200 -7.09 18.40 -29.39
C GLY A 200 -8.46 17.74 -29.46
N TRP A 201 -8.79 17.25 -30.65
CA TRP A 201 -10.03 16.51 -30.91
C TRP A 201 -9.82 15.01 -30.77
N HIS A 202 -10.80 14.34 -30.20
CA HIS A 202 -10.76 12.91 -29.94
C HIS A 202 -12.03 12.20 -30.42
N ILE A 203 -11.88 10.94 -30.80
CA ILE A 203 -12.92 9.90 -30.70
C ILE A 203 -12.37 8.79 -29.82
N LEU A 204 -13.24 8.12 -29.10
CA LEU A 204 -12.86 6.98 -28.23
C LEU A 204 -13.81 5.80 -28.43
N GLU A 205 -13.33 4.63 -28.08
CA GLU A 205 -14.13 3.42 -27.93
C GLU A 205 -13.86 2.81 -26.56
N VAL A 206 -14.92 2.49 -25.84
CA VAL A 206 -14.83 1.75 -24.58
C VAL A 206 -14.79 0.26 -24.91
N LEU A 207 -13.66 -0.37 -24.67
CA LEU A 207 -13.47 -1.78 -24.93
C LEU A 207 -14.08 -2.66 -23.84
N GLU A 208 -13.88 -2.28 -22.58
CA GLU A 208 -14.28 -3.11 -21.45
C GLU A 208 -14.41 -2.26 -20.16
N ARG A 209 -15.27 -2.71 -19.24
CA ARG A 209 -15.41 -2.14 -17.88
C ARG A 209 -15.27 -3.27 -16.88
N ARG A 210 -14.63 -2.99 -15.74
CA ARG A 210 -14.52 -3.96 -14.64
C ARG A 210 -14.50 -3.29 -13.27
N VAL A 211 -14.89 -4.04 -12.26
CA VAL A 211 -14.56 -3.75 -10.88
C VAL A 211 -13.24 -4.47 -10.57
N TYR A 212 -12.25 -3.73 -10.12
CA TYR A 212 -10.92 -4.25 -9.82
C TYR A 212 -10.64 -4.14 -8.32
N ASP A 213 -10.28 -5.26 -7.69
CA ASP A 213 -9.81 -5.28 -6.31
C ASP A 213 -8.35 -4.79 -6.29
N ASN A 214 -8.16 -3.52 -5.93
CA ASN A 214 -6.83 -2.91 -5.84
C ASN A 214 -6.24 -2.93 -4.43
N THR A 215 -6.74 -3.81 -3.56
CA THR A 215 -6.31 -3.90 -2.17
C THR A 215 -4.82 -4.13 -2.03
N GLU A 216 -4.25 -5.04 -2.83
CA GLU A 216 -2.81 -5.34 -2.80
C GLU A 216 -1.97 -4.18 -3.37
N ASP A 217 -2.40 -3.56 -4.46
CA ASP A 217 -1.72 -2.41 -5.06
C ASP A 217 -1.65 -1.24 -4.08
N LEU A 218 -2.74 -1.01 -3.32
CA LEU A 218 -2.77 0.00 -2.25
C LEU A 218 -1.84 -0.33 -1.09
N LYS A 219 -1.72 -1.61 -0.71
CA LYS A 219 -0.76 -2.03 0.32
C LYS A 219 0.65 -1.73 -0.11
N GLU A 220 1.02 -2.15 -1.31
CA GLU A 220 2.35 -1.92 -1.87
C GLU A 220 2.66 -0.42 -1.96
N SER A 221 1.73 0.36 -2.52
CA SER A 221 1.87 1.81 -2.63
C SER A 221 2.03 2.48 -1.27
N ASN A 222 1.23 2.09 -0.27
CA ASN A 222 1.32 2.61 1.09
C ASN A 222 2.65 2.21 1.75
N CYS A 223 3.13 1.00 1.52
CA CYS A 223 4.44 0.54 2.03
C CYS A 223 5.58 1.36 1.43
N ILE A 224 5.57 1.56 0.12
CA ILE A 224 6.56 2.38 -0.60
C ILE A 224 6.53 3.82 -0.09
N LEU A 225 5.35 4.42 0.10
CA LEU A 225 5.21 5.77 0.63
C LEU A 225 5.78 5.89 2.05
N ARG A 226 5.53 4.92 2.92
CA ARG A 226 6.08 4.90 4.29
C ARG A 226 7.59 4.82 4.27
N ILE A 227 8.17 3.90 3.49
CA ILE A 227 9.63 3.77 3.34
C ILE A 227 10.23 5.06 2.80
N ARG A 228 9.62 5.66 1.78
CA ARG A 228 10.07 6.92 1.19
C ARG A 228 10.03 8.06 2.20
N ASN A 229 8.96 8.20 2.96
CA ASN A 229 8.82 9.23 3.98
C ASN A 229 9.84 9.05 5.11
N SER A 230 10.04 7.82 5.59
CA SER A 230 11.06 7.51 6.61
C SER A 230 12.47 7.86 6.14
N LYS A 231 12.83 7.46 4.92
CA LYS A 231 14.13 7.81 4.34
C LYS A 231 14.29 9.32 4.11
N MET A 232 13.24 9.99 3.67
CA MET A 232 13.26 11.45 3.50
C MET A 232 13.51 12.16 4.82
N GLU A 233 12.86 11.70 5.90
CA GLU A 233 13.05 12.26 7.24
C GLU A 233 14.48 12.04 7.74
N GLU A 234 15.02 10.83 7.60
CA GLU A 234 16.40 10.48 7.95
C GLU A 234 17.40 11.34 7.16
N GLU A 235 17.29 11.41 5.84
CA GLU A 235 18.15 12.23 4.99
C GLU A 235 18.04 13.73 5.31
N THR A 236 16.85 14.21 5.62
CA THR A 236 16.63 15.60 6.05
C THR A 236 17.36 15.88 7.36
N GLN A 237 17.31 14.98 8.33
CA GLN A 237 18.03 15.11 9.59
C GLN A 237 19.56 15.09 9.40
N LEU A 238 20.05 14.19 8.54
CA LEU A 238 21.48 14.12 8.20
C LEU A 238 21.93 15.39 7.50
N TRP A 239 21.14 15.92 6.58
CA TRP A 239 21.43 17.16 5.86
C TRP A 239 21.45 18.37 6.79
N LEU A 240 20.47 18.48 7.70
CA LEU A 240 20.41 19.55 8.72
C LEU A 240 21.61 19.51 9.67
N ARG A 241 22.06 18.31 10.09
CA ARG A 241 23.28 18.15 10.88
C ARG A 241 24.49 18.65 10.13
N ARG A 242 24.65 18.23 8.85
CA ARG A 242 25.78 18.66 7.99
C ARG A 242 25.81 20.18 7.85
N ILE A 243 24.66 20.81 7.53
CA ILE A 243 24.59 22.27 7.43
C ILE A 243 24.96 22.94 8.76
N ARG A 244 24.49 22.40 9.88
CA ARG A 244 24.83 22.95 11.21
C ARG A 244 26.31 22.83 11.51
N ASP A 245 26.94 21.72 11.14
CA ASP A 245 28.37 21.47 11.37
C ASP A 245 29.25 22.34 10.44
N GLU A 246 28.79 22.66 9.24
CA GLU A 246 29.49 23.50 8.26
C GLU A 246 29.20 25.00 8.45
N ALA A 247 28.11 25.38 9.11
CA ALA A 247 27.71 26.77 9.31
C ALA A 247 28.35 27.39 10.53
N PHE A 248 28.89 28.61 10.37
CA PHE A 248 29.25 29.44 11.51
C PHE A 248 27.98 30.06 12.09
N VAL A 249 27.54 29.58 13.27
CA VAL A 249 26.34 30.09 13.96
C VAL A 249 26.75 31.11 15.00
N ASP A 250 26.54 32.39 14.71
CA ASP A 250 26.69 33.50 15.66
C ASP A 250 25.32 33.78 16.33
N MET A 251 25.16 33.34 17.56
CA MET A 251 23.97 33.65 18.35
C MET A 251 24.16 35.02 19.06
N ARG A 252 23.58 36.08 18.52
CA ARG A 252 23.50 37.38 19.14
C ARG A 252 22.38 37.35 20.18
N SER A 253 22.78 37.43 21.47
CA SER A 253 21.88 37.63 22.63
C SER A 253 21.36 39.05 22.68
#